data_6eaf642e56e4bd97b714e08bdbeedccf
#
_entry.id   6eaf642e56e4bd97b714e08bdbeedccf
#
_cell.length_a   1.000
_cell.length_b   1.000
_cell.length_c   1.000
_cell.angle_alpha   90.00
_cell.angle_beta   90.00
_cell.angle_gamma   90.00
#
_symmetry.space_group_name_H-M   'P 1'
#
loop_
_entity.id
_entity.type
_entity.pdbx_description
1 polymer ?
#
loop_
_entity_poly.entity_id
_entity_poly.type
_entity_poly.pdbx_seq_one_letter_code
_entity_poly.pdbx_strand_id
1 'polypeptide(L)'
;ISRETKEGALKKTIRTEYRDSLYIGGIGEPVEGVCKIVDSYFSSHYERYSYTADVMGNLIRFWNKFEIPVGERKKFKAKVKAHGKNRLFEVNETALNYVRLYKV
;
A
#
# COMPACT_ATOMS: atom_id res chain seq x y z
N ILE A 1 10.10 -23.13 9.17
CA ILE A 1 8.71 -23.27 9.61
C ILE A 1 8.18 -21.96 10.18
N SER A 2 8.92 -21.36 11.12
CA SER A 2 8.50 -20.11 11.74
C SER A 2 8.35 -18.97 10.73
N ARG A 3 9.17 -18.94 9.70
CA ARG A 3 9.13 -17.91 8.65
C ARG A 3 7.85 -17.98 7.83
N GLU A 4 7.49 -19.18 7.39
CA GLU A 4 6.24 -19.39 6.64
C GLU A 4 5.02 -19.08 7.50
N THR A 5 5.06 -19.45 8.76
CA THR A 5 3.97 -19.17 9.70
C THR A 5 3.78 -17.67 9.89
N LYS A 6 4.88 -16.89 9.97
CA LYS A 6 4.81 -15.44 10.11
C LYS A 6 4.22 -14.79 8.85
N GLU A 7 4.63 -15.22 7.67
CA GLU A 7 4.09 -14.71 6.41
C GLU A 7 2.61 -15.04 6.26
N GLY A 8 2.21 -16.27 6.59
CA GLY A 8 0.82 -16.68 6.57
C GLY A 8 -0.03 -15.90 7.57
N ALA A 9 0.48 -15.66 8.77
CA ALA A 9 -0.20 -14.86 9.78
C ALA A 9 -0.37 -13.40 9.33
N LEU A 10 0.66 -12.81 8.73
CA LEU A 10 0.59 -11.44 8.23
C LEU A 10 -0.45 -11.30 7.13
N LYS A 11 -0.47 -12.20 6.15
CA LYS A 11 -1.45 -12.18 5.08
C LYS A 11 -2.88 -12.30 5.62
N LYS A 12 -3.09 -13.21 6.55
CA LYS A 12 -4.40 -13.41 7.18
C LYS A 12 -4.85 -12.16 7.95
N THR A 13 -3.93 -11.53 8.68
CA THR A 13 -4.20 -10.32 9.43
C THR A 13 -4.61 -9.18 8.50
N ILE A 14 -3.85 -8.93 7.43
CA ILE A 14 -4.15 -7.89 6.46
C ILE A 14 -5.49 -8.16 5.78
N ARG A 15 -5.75 -9.38 5.36
CA ARG A 15 -7.02 -9.76 4.75
C ARG A 15 -8.21 -9.51 5.69
N THR A 16 -8.05 -9.82 6.98
CA THR A 16 -9.10 -9.62 7.97
C THR A 16 -9.32 -8.14 8.29
N GLU A 17 -8.24 -7.39 8.51
CA GLU A 17 -8.33 -5.97 8.88
C GLU A 17 -8.83 -5.10 7.73
N TYR A 18 -8.48 -5.44 6.49
CA TYR A 18 -8.74 -4.60 5.33
C TYR A 18 -9.76 -5.17 4.36
N ARG A 19 -10.50 -6.20 4.77
CA ARG A 19 -11.53 -6.81 3.89
C ARG A 19 -12.57 -5.81 3.42
N ASP A 20 -12.82 -4.76 4.19
CA ASP A 20 -13.78 -3.70 3.86
C ASP A 20 -13.09 -2.49 3.22
N SER A 21 -11.85 -2.65 2.77
CA SER A 21 -11.11 -1.59 2.09
C SER A 21 -11.88 -1.10 0.87
N LEU A 22 -12.02 0.23 0.77
CA LEU A 22 -12.67 0.89 -0.36
C LEU A 22 -11.63 1.62 -1.20
N TYR A 23 -11.98 1.91 -2.44
CA TYR A 23 -11.13 2.74 -3.28
C TYR A 23 -11.18 4.19 -2.81
N ILE A 24 -10.02 4.85 -2.81
CA ILE A 24 -9.93 6.27 -2.49
C ILE A 24 -9.83 7.06 -3.78
N GLY A 25 -10.81 7.91 -4.05
CA GLY A 25 -10.86 8.73 -5.26
C GLY A 25 -11.17 7.94 -6.53
N GLY A 26 -11.53 8.66 -7.57
CA GLY A 26 -11.76 8.10 -8.90
C GLY A 26 -10.47 8.03 -9.72
N ILE A 27 -10.45 7.17 -10.74
CA ILE A 27 -9.28 7.03 -11.62
C ILE A 27 -8.93 8.36 -12.26
N GLY A 28 -7.67 8.78 -12.13
CA GLY A 28 -7.18 10.06 -12.64
C GLY A 28 -7.32 11.23 -11.68
N GLU A 29 -8.05 11.05 -10.57
CA GLU A 29 -8.24 12.12 -9.60
C GLU A 29 -7.02 12.25 -8.66
N PRO A 30 -6.71 13.50 -8.23
CA PRO A 30 -5.70 13.71 -7.20
C PRO A 30 -6.23 13.27 -5.84
N VAL A 31 -5.36 12.67 -5.05
CA VAL A 31 -5.67 12.25 -3.68
C VAL A 31 -4.52 12.66 -2.77
N GLU A 32 -4.83 12.91 -1.50
CA GLU A 32 -3.84 13.23 -0.50
C GLU A 32 -4.30 12.76 0.88
N GLY A 33 -3.36 12.60 1.79
CA GLY A 33 -3.66 12.19 3.15
C GLY A 33 -2.42 11.70 3.89
N VAL A 34 -2.66 10.93 4.93
CA VAL A 34 -1.61 10.27 5.71
C VAL A 34 -1.76 8.77 5.53
N CYS A 35 -0.68 8.11 5.15
CA CYS A 35 -0.66 6.66 5.03
C CYS A 35 0.31 6.04 6.04
N LYS A 36 0.04 4.79 6.41
CA LYS A 36 0.93 3.98 7.23
C LYS A 36 1.37 2.79 6.38
N ILE A 37 2.68 2.57 6.29
CA ILE A 37 3.23 1.48 5.50
C ILE A 37 2.90 0.15 6.17
N VAL A 38 2.21 -0.72 5.46
CA VAL A 38 1.77 -2.04 5.95
C VAL A 38 2.67 -3.15 5.43
N ASP A 39 3.13 -3.04 4.20
CA ASP A 39 3.97 -4.04 3.57
C ASP A 39 4.87 -3.39 2.52
N SER A 40 6.01 -4.01 2.25
CA SER A 40 6.94 -3.54 1.25
C SER A 40 7.56 -4.71 0.50
N TYR A 41 7.85 -4.49 -0.77
CA TYR A 41 8.49 -5.48 -1.62
C TYR A 41 9.49 -4.76 -2.54
N PHE A 42 10.74 -5.23 -2.55
CA PHE A 42 11.75 -4.71 -3.47
C PHE A 42 11.74 -5.49 -4.78
N SER A 43 11.58 -4.78 -5.89
CA SER A 43 11.68 -5.38 -7.22
C SER A 43 13.08 -5.13 -7.79
N SER A 44 13.87 -6.18 -7.94
CA SER A 44 15.18 -6.09 -8.56
C SER A 44 15.09 -5.73 -10.05
N HIS A 45 13.98 -6.10 -10.70
CA HIS A 45 13.75 -5.79 -12.10
C HIS A 45 13.57 -4.30 -12.34
N TYR A 46 12.79 -3.63 -11.48
CA TYR A 46 12.54 -2.19 -11.59
C TYR A 46 13.44 -1.34 -10.69
N GLU A 47 14.23 -1.99 -9.82
CA GLU A 47 15.07 -1.31 -8.83
C GLU A 47 14.29 -0.33 -7.96
N ARG A 48 13.08 -0.71 -7.58
CA ARG A 48 12.15 0.10 -6.78
C ARG A 48 11.42 -0.76 -5.76
N TYR A 49 10.90 -0.09 -4.75
CA TYR A 49 10.06 -0.71 -3.73
C TYR A 49 8.59 -0.51 -4.08
N SER A 50 7.82 -1.59 -3.98
CA SER A 50 6.36 -1.54 -4.04
C SER A 50 5.83 -1.52 -2.62
N TYR A 51 5.02 -0.53 -2.29
CA TYR A 51 4.47 -0.35 -0.96
C TYR A 51 2.97 -0.57 -0.96
N THR A 52 2.50 -1.29 0.07
CA THR A 52 1.09 -1.35 0.44
C THR A 52 0.95 -0.52 1.71
N ALA A 53 0.04 0.42 1.71
CA ALA A 53 -0.14 1.33 2.84
C ALA A 53 -1.61 1.49 3.20
N ASP A 54 -1.85 1.86 4.45
CA ASP A 54 -3.18 2.06 5.02
C ASP A 54 -3.51 3.55 5.05
N VAL A 55 -4.64 3.92 4.47
CA VAL A 55 -5.20 5.27 4.54
C VAL A 55 -6.60 5.15 5.13
N MET A 56 -6.74 5.41 6.42
CA MET A 56 -8.02 5.35 7.14
C MET A 56 -8.77 4.02 6.93
N GLY A 57 -8.05 2.92 6.96
CA GLY A 57 -8.62 1.58 6.78
C GLY A 57 -8.71 1.09 5.35
N ASN A 58 -8.29 1.90 4.38
CA ASN A 58 -8.29 1.54 2.97
C ASN A 58 -6.87 1.34 2.46
N LEU A 59 -6.65 0.33 1.64
CA LEU A 59 -5.31 0.04 1.12
C LEU A 59 -5.02 0.83 -0.14
N ILE A 60 -3.81 1.34 -0.21
CA ILE A 60 -3.23 1.96 -1.39
C ILE A 60 -1.95 1.23 -1.76
N ARG A 61 -1.56 1.33 -3.03
CA ARG A 61 -0.32 0.76 -3.52
C ARG A 61 0.43 1.79 -4.36
N PHE A 62 1.74 1.89 -4.14
CA PHE A 62 2.58 2.80 -4.93
C PHE A 62 4.02 2.29 -4.99
N TRP A 63 4.80 2.87 -5.89
CA TRP A 63 6.21 2.57 -6.07
C TRP A 63 7.06 3.75 -5.60
N ASN A 64 8.22 3.46 -4.99
CA ASN A 64 9.18 4.47 -4.60
C ASN A 64 10.60 3.91 -4.70
N LYS A 65 11.56 4.79 -4.98
CA LYS A 65 12.97 4.44 -5.06
C LYS A 65 13.60 4.24 -3.68
N PHE A 66 13.08 4.89 -2.67
CA PHE A 66 13.65 4.89 -1.33
C PHE A 66 12.95 3.89 -0.43
N GLU A 67 13.74 3.30 0.48
CA GLU A 67 13.21 2.39 1.47
C GLU A 67 12.47 3.14 2.56
N ILE A 68 11.25 2.68 2.87
CA ILE A 68 10.43 3.21 3.96
C ILE A 68 10.09 2.03 4.86
N PRO A 69 10.47 2.09 6.15
CA PRO A 69 10.17 0.98 7.07
C PRO A 69 8.68 0.72 7.22
N VAL A 70 8.32 -0.55 7.35
CA VAL A 70 6.94 -0.95 7.66
C VAL A 70 6.55 -0.36 9.02
N GLY A 71 5.34 0.21 9.09
CA GLY A 71 4.84 0.90 10.28
C GLY A 71 5.04 2.40 10.27
N GLU A 72 5.89 2.92 9.39
CA GLU A 72 6.11 4.36 9.29
C GLU A 72 4.93 5.06 8.64
N ARG A 73 4.63 6.26 9.13
CA ARG A 73 3.58 7.12 8.58
C ARG A 73 4.19 8.22 7.73
N LYS A 74 3.55 8.50 6.61
CA LYS A 74 3.95 9.58 5.70
C LYS A 74 2.71 10.31 5.19
N LYS A 75 2.84 11.62 5.02
CA LYS A 75 1.87 12.38 4.23
C LYS A 75 2.13 12.11 2.77
N PHE A 76 1.08 12.02 1.97
CA PHE A 76 1.25 11.78 0.55
C PHE A 76 0.32 12.67 -0.28
N LYS A 77 0.76 12.93 -1.50
CA LYS A 77 -0.05 13.49 -2.58
C LYS A 77 0.21 12.64 -3.82
N ALA A 78 -0.85 12.27 -4.51
CA ALA A 78 -0.72 11.36 -5.65
C ALA A 78 -1.94 11.48 -6.56
N LYS A 79 -1.92 10.74 -7.66
CA LYS A 79 -3.08 10.58 -8.54
C LYS A 79 -3.47 9.11 -8.56
N VAL A 80 -4.75 8.84 -8.66
CA VAL A 80 -5.25 7.47 -8.76
C VAL A 80 -4.96 6.94 -10.16
N LYS A 81 -4.20 5.85 -10.22
CA LYS A 81 -3.86 5.17 -11.46
C LYS A 81 -4.90 4.12 -11.83
N ALA A 82 -5.31 3.31 -10.87
CA ALA A 82 -6.22 2.20 -11.10
C ALA A 82 -6.90 1.75 -9.81
N HIS A 83 -8.02 1.08 -9.97
CA HIS A 83 -8.71 0.36 -8.90
C HIS A 83 -8.54 -1.14 -9.16
N GLY A 84 -8.30 -1.91 -8.11
CA GLY A 84 -8.14 -3.35 -8.26
C GLY A 84 -8.15 -4.06 -6.93
N LYS A 85 -7.76 -5.33 -6.96
CA LYS A 85 -7.58 -6.12 -5.74
C LYS A 85 -6.12 -6.49 -5.60
N ASN A 86 -5.63 -6.43 -4.36
CA ASN A 86 -4.32 -6.95 -4.04
C ASN A 86 -4.34 -8.47 -4.22
N ARG A 87 -3.42 -8.99 -5.04
CA ARG A 87 -3.39 -10.42 -5.36
C ARG A 87 -3.05 -11.30 -4.15
N LEU A 88 -2.24 -10.77 -3.25
CA LEU A 88 -1.80 -11.53 -2.07
C LEU A 88 -2.87 -11.53 -0.96
N PHE A 89 -3.52 -10.40 -0.76
CA PHE A 89 -4.44 -10.22 0.35
C PHE A 89 -5.91 -10.29 -0.07
N GLU A 90 -6.18 -10.28 -1.37
CA GLU A 90 -7.54 -10.36 -1.95
C GLU A 90 -8.50 -9.27 -1.44
N VAL A 91 -7.96 -8.10 -1.15
CA VAL A 91 -8.72 -6.94 -0.72
C VAL A 91 -8.61 -5.82 -1.74
N ASN A 92 -9.58 -4.90 -1.75
CA ASN A 92 -9.55 -3.75 -2.65
C ASN A 92 -8.35 -2.86 -2.33
N GLU A 93 -7.65 -2.42 -3.37
CA GLU A 93 -6.56 -1.46 -3.22
C GLU A 93 -6.61 -0.42 -4.35
N THR A 94 -6.23 0.80 -4.02
CA THR A 94 -6.13 1.89 -4.98
C THR A 94 -4.66 2.02 -5.38
N ALA A 95 -4.36 1.80 -6.66
CA ALA A 95 -3.01 2.00 -7.18
C ALA A 95 -2.81 3.48 -7.48
N LEU A 96 -1.69 4.03 -7.03
CA LEU A 96 -1.36 5.44 -7.18
C LEU A 96 -0.12 5.63 -8.07
N ASN A 97 -0.10 6.76 -8.76
CA ASN A 97 1.09 7.23 -9.47
C ASN A 97 1.37 8.69 -9.13
N TYR A 98 2.52 9.21 -9.56
CA TYR A 98 2.97 10.57 -9.23
C TYR A 98 2.97 10.82 -7.73
N VAL A 99 3.41 9.85 -6.96
CA VAL A 99 3.36 9.90 -5.50
C VAL A 99 4.47 10.79 -4.97
N ARG A 100 4.10 11.76 -4.13
CA ARG A 100 5.03 12.57 -3.37
C ARG A 100 4.80 12.31 -1.89
N LEU A 101 5.89 12.07 -1.16
CA LEU A 101 5.84 11.74 0.27
C LEU A 101 6.47 12.86 1.09
N TYR A 102 5.88 13.13 2.25
CA TYR A 102 6.32 14.17 3.17
C TYR A 102 6.33 13.63 4.59
N LYS A 103 7.09 14.29 5.45
CA LYS A 103 7.05 13.98 6.89
C LYS A 103 5.68 14.32 7.46
N VAL A 104 5.25 13.46 8.37
CA VAL A 104 4.04 13.71 9.15
C VAL A 104 4.29 14.75 10.21
#